data_4e45893b2150622997b4410d3676a436
#
_entry.id   4e45893b2150622997b4410d3676a436
#
_cell.length_a   1.000
_cell.length_b   1.000
_cell.length_c   1.000
_cell.angle_alpha   90.00
_cell.angle_beta   90.00
_cell.angle_gamma   90.00
#
_symmetry.space_group_name_H-M   'P 1'
#
loop_
_entity.id
_entity.type
_entity.pdbx_description
1 polymer ?
#
loop_
_entity_poly.entity_id
_entity_poly.type
_entity_poly.pdbx_seq_one_letter_code
_entity_poly.pdbx_strand_id
1 'polypeptide(L)'
;MKKLIRTALLAVFLTFAACTAMNSSGIGAAAPAEAVFAAESAYDAAAHLEASWIASGVPNTATVAEIKRLDDQAYNALVPLRNAAQAGGANAVIDQAEIDAANAAVTALGTYLTTHGAK
;
A
#
# COMPACT_ATOMS: atom_id res chain seq x y z
N MET A 1 -1.76 25.72 8.57
CA MET A 1 -0.86 24.58 8.80
C MET A 1 -1.51 23.22 8.58
N LYS A 2 -2.69 22.95 9.12
CA LYS A 2 -3.40 21.65 8.91
C LYS A 2 -3.77 21.38 7.45
N LYS A 3 -4.03 22.39 6.64
CA LYS A 3 -4.35 22.25 5.20
C LYS A 3 -3.12 21.93 4.33
N LEU A 4 -1.94 22.39 4.70
CA LEU A 4 -0.69 22.15 3.97
C LEU A 4 -0.19 20.71 4.13
N ILE A 5 -0.38 20.13 5.30
CA ILE A 5 -0.01 18.75 5.59
C ILE A 5 -0.92 17.78 4.84
N ARG A 6 -2.21 18.09 4.73
CA ARG A 6 -3.17 17.29 3.95
C ARG A 6 -2.85 17.29 2.45
N THR A 7 -2.42 18.44 1.94
CA THR A 7 -2.07 18.58 0.51
C THR A 7 -0.76 17.86 0.19
N ALA A 8 0.21 17.90 1.09
CA ALA A 8 1.48 17.20 0.92
C ALA A 8 1.32 15.68 1.00
N LEU A 9 0.46 15.16 1.90
CA LEU A 9 0.18 13.74 2.01
C LEU A 9 -0.57 13.21 0.77
N LEU A 10 -1.53 13.98 0.27
CA LEU A 10 -2.25 13.65 -0.96
C LEU A 10 -1.32 13.64 -2.18
N ALA A 11 -0.36 14.56 -2.24
CA ALA A 11 0.63 14.63 -3.30
C ALA A 11 1.58 13.42 -3.30
N VAL A 12 1.94 12.92 -2.11
CA VAL A 12 2.79 11.73 -1.98
C VAL A 12 2.05 10.48 -2.46
N PHE A 13 0.76 10.32 -2.12
CA PHE A 13 -0.04 9.20 -2.61
C PHE A 13 -0.27 9.27 -4.13
N LEU A 14 -0.49 10.44 -4.68
CA LEU A 14 -0.65 10.64 -6.13
C LEU A 14 0.65 10.35 -6.90
N THR A 15 1.80 10.64 -6.31
CA THR A 15 3.11 10.35 -6.93
C THR A 15 3.38 8.85 -6.98
N PHE A 16 3.01 8.10 -5.94
CA PHE A 16 3.13 6.64 -5.94
C PHE A 16 2.21 5.97 -6.95
N ALA A 17 0.97 6.43 -7.07
CA ALA A 17 0.03 5.92 -8.06
C ALA A 17 0.51 6.21 -9.50
N ALA A 18 1.11 7.37 -9.75
CA ALA A 18 1.67 7.73 -11.05
C ALA A 18 2.88 6.88 -11.43
N CYS A 19 3.78 6.59 -10.48
CA CYS A 19 4.92 5.69 -10.72
C CYS A 19 4.48 4.25 -11.02
N THR A 20 3.46 3.74 -10.33
CA THR A 20 2.91 2.40 -10.59
C THR A 20 2.24 2.34 -11.96
N ALA A 21 1.53 3.40 -12.38
CA ALA A 21 0.88 3.47 -13.69
C ALA A 21 1.90 3.57 -14.84
N MET A 22 3.01 4.26 -14.65
CA MET A 22 4.06 4.37 -15.66
C MET A 22 4.81 3.04 -15.87
N ASN A 23 5.04 2.27 -14.82
CA ASN A 23 5.68 0.96 -14.91
C ASN A 23 4.77 -0.09 -15.56
N SER A 24 3.45 0.00 -15.39
CA SER A 24 2.52 -0.95 -16.02
C SER A 24 2.26 -0.64 -17.50
N SER A 25 2.47 0.59 -17.98
CA SER A 25 2.18 0.98 -19.36
C SER A 25 3.37 0.91 -20.31
N GLY A 26 4.61 0.89 -19.83
CA GLY A 26 5.80 1.09 -20.66
C GLY A 26 6.62 -0.17 -20.95
N ILE A 27 6.69 -1.12 -20.03
CA ILE A 27 7.65 -2.21 -20.07
C ILE A 27 6.98 -3.60 -19.95
N GLY A 28 5.65 -3.64 -19.92
CA GLY A 28 4.88 -4.88 -19.82
C GLY A 28 5.23 -5.67 -18.55
N ALA A 29 5.22 -6.99 -18.66
CA ALA A 29 5.48 -7.89 -17.54
C ALA A 29 6.94 -7.91 -17.07
N ALA A 30 7.79 -7.01 -17.56
CA ALA A 30 9.24 -7.12 -17.41
C ALA A 30 9.81 -6.60 -16.08
N ALA A 31 8.99 -6.01 -15.20
CA ALA A 31 9.50 -5.50 -13.93
C ALA A 31 8.61 -5.91 -12.72
N PRO A 32 8.21 -7.17 -12.59
CA PRO A 32 7.31 -7.58 -11.52
C PRO A 32 7.93 -7.42 -10.13
N ALA A 33 9.22 -7.63 -9.97
CA ALA A 33 9.89 -7.49 -8.68
C ALA A 33 9.87 -6.03 -8.18
N GLU A 34 10.08 -5.07 -9.07
CA GLU A 34 9.98 -3.64 -8.72
C GLU A 34 8.57 -3.23 -8.32
N ALA A 35 7.56 -3.78 -9.00
CA ALA A 35 6.16 -3.54 -8.66
C ALA A 35 5.81 -4.11 -7.28
N VAL A 36 6.33 -5.26 -6.91
CA VAL A 36 6.17 -5.84 -5.57
C VAL A 36 6.84 -4.96 -4.53
N PHE A 37 8.04 -4.49 -4.78
CA PHE A 37 8.76 -3.56 -3.91
C PHE A 37 7.99 -2.26 -3.69
N ALA A 38 7.41 -1.72 -4.74
CA ALA A 38 6.60 -0.51 -4.65
C ALA A 38 5.35 -0.73 -3.78
N ALA A 39 4.68 -1.87 -3.96
CA ALA A 39 3.51 -2.24 -3.15
C ALA A 39 3.88 -2.46 -1.68
N GLU A 40 5.00 -3.11 -1.40
CA GLU A 40 5.50 -3.30 -0.03
C GLU A 40 5.87 -1.97 0.63
N SER A 41 6.52 -1.07 -0.08
CA SER A 41 6.87 0.26 0.43
C SER A 41 5.63 1.08 0.76
N ALA A 42 4.60 1.01 -0.06
CA ALA A 42 3.33 1.66 0.20
C ALA A 42 2.62 1.05 1.42
N TYR A 43 2.68 -0.27 1.55
CA TYR A 43 2.13 -0.97 2.72
C TYR A 43 2.87 -0.57 4.00
N ASP A 44 4.19 -0.53 3.99
CA ASP A 44 4.99 -0.12 5.14
C ASP A 44 4.65 1.30 5.60
N ALA A 45 4.48 2.22 4.66
CA ALA A 45 4.07 3.59 4.96
C ALA A 45 2.69 3.63 5.63
N ALA A 46 1.73 2.85 5.13
CA ALA A 46 0.40 2.74 5.70
C ALA A 46 0.44 2.09 7.10
N ALA A 47 1.24 1.03 7.27
CA ALA A 47 1.41 0.34 8.54
C ALA A 47 2.03 1.24 9.61
N HIS A 48 2.99 2.08 9.26
CA HIS A 48 3.54 3.08 10.18
C HIS A 48 2.51 4.11 10.61
N LEU A 49 1.72 4.59 9.68
CA LEU A 49 0.64 5.55 9.96
C LEU A 49 -0.43 4.92 10.86
N GLU A 50 -0.81 3.68 10.56
CA GLU A 50 -1.73 2.87 11.37
C GLU A 50 -1.24 2.73 12.81
N ALA A 51 -0.02 2.24 12.99
CA ALA A 51 0.57 2.02 14.30
C ALA A 51 0.62 3.30 15.13
N SER A 52 1.03 4.39 14.51
CA SER A 52 1.09 5.70 15.14
C SER A 52 -0.29 6.20 15.57
N TRP A 53 -1.29 6.03 14.71
CA TRP A 53 -2.65 6.48 15.01
C TRP A 53 -3.31 5.64 16.10
N ILE A 54 -3.16 4.33 16.05
CA ILE A 54 -3.67 3.43 17.10
C ILE A 54 -3.00 3.75 18.44
N ALA A 55 -1.68 3.95 18.45
CA ALA A 55 -0.93 4.31 19.65
C ALA A 55 -1.36 5.65 20.26
N SER A 56 -1.90 6.57 19.45
CA SER A 56 -2.42 7.85 19.93
C SER A 56 -3.69 7.73 20.78
N GLY A 57 -4.37 6.58 20.71
CA GLY A 57 -5.63 6.35 21.42
C GLY A 57 -6.84 7.09 20.84
N VAL A 58 -6.68 7.79 19.71
CA VAL A 58 -7.75 8.57 19.09
C VAL A 58 -8.82 7.69 18.43
N PRO A 59 -8.47 6.62 17.66
CA PRO A 59 -9.51 5.79 17.05
C PRO A 59 -10.24 4.93 18.10
N ASN A 60 -11.55 4.79 17.92
CA ASN A 60 -12.34 3.91 18.76
C ASN A 60 -12.17 2.44 18.39
N THR A 61 -12.72 1.54 19.20
CA THR A 61 -12.59 0.09 19.03
C THR A 61 -13.10 -0.39 17.66
N ALA A 62 -14.22 0.13 17.19
CA ALA A 62 -14.78 -0.24 15.89
C ALA A 62 -13.88 0.20 14.73
N THR A 63 -13.31 1.40 14.82
CA THR A 63 -12.35 1.91 13.84
C THR A 63 -11.07 1.09 13.83
N VAL A 64 -10.53 0.73 14.99
CA VAL A 64 -9.35 -0.14 15.11
C VAL A 64 -9.62 -1.51 14.49
N ALA A 65 -10.80 -2.08 14.71
CA ALA A 65 -11.17 -3.38 14.13
C ALA A 65 -11.21 -3.32 12.60
N GLU A 66 -11.74 -2.24 12.03
CA GLU A 66 -11.77 -2.06 10.57
C GLU A 66 -10.37 -1.84 9.99
N ILE A 67 -9.53 -1.07 10.67
CA ILE A 67 -8.12 -0.89 10.28
C ILE A 67 -7.41 -2.25 10.21
N LYS A 68 -7.55 -3.06 11.24
CA LYS A 68 -6.93 -4.39 11.28
C LYS A 68 -7.44 -5.30 10.17
N ARG A 69 -8.71 -5.24 9.86
CA ARG A 69 -9.30 -5.99 8.75
C ARG A 69 -8.67 -5.60 7.41
N LEU A 70 -8.53 -4.31 7.16
CA LEU A 70 -7.91 -3.79 5.94
C LEU A 70 -6.41 -4.09 5.89
N ASP A 71 -5.73 -3.99 7.03
CA ASP A 71 -4.31 -4.36 7.15
C ASP A 71 -4.09 -5.85 6.83
N ASP A 72 -4.90 -6.73 7.41
CA ASP A 72 -4.84 -8.16 7.13
C ASP A 72 -5.09 -8.47 5.64
N GLN A 73 -6.03 -7.78 5.01
CA GLN A 73 -6.28 -7.94 3.58
C GLN A 73 -5.08 -7.52 2.73
N ALA A 74 -4.48 -6.38 3.05
CA ALA A 74 -3.29 -5.89 2.35
C ALA A 74 -2.11 -6.84 2.55
N TYR A 75 -1.84 -7.25 3.77
CA TYR A 75 -0.78 -8.18 4.10
C TYR A 75 -0.94 -9.52 3.37
N ASN A 76 -2.14 -10.11 3.43
CA ASN A 76 -2.42 -11.40 2.77
C ASN A 76 -2.32 -11.32 1.25
N ALA A 77 -2.59 -10.17 0.66
CA ALA A 77 -2.40 -9.96 -0.77
C ALA A 77 -0.91 -9.82 -1.15
N LEU A 78 -0.08 -9.28 -0.26
CA LEU A 78 1.35 -9.08 -0.49
C LEU A 78 2.20 -10.33 -0.28
N VAL A 79 1.81 -11.22 0.64
CA VAL A 79 2.60 -12.42 0.99
C VAL A 79 2.90 -13.30 -0.23
N PRO A 80 1.93 -13.69 -1.07
CA PRO A 80 2.23 -14.51 -2.25
C PRO A 80 3.13 -13.78 -3.26
N LEU A 81 2.99 -12.48 -3.40
CA LEU A 81 3.84 -11.68 -4.28
C LEU A 81 5.29 -11.64 -3.78
N ARG A 82 5.47 -11.44 -2.50
CA ARG A 82 6.79 -11.45 -1.85
C ARG A 82 7.46 -12.81 -2.04
N ASN A 83 6.72 -13.90 -1.80
CA ASN A 83 7.22 -15.25 -1.96
C ASN A 83 7.62 -15.54 -3.41
N ALA A 84 6.81 -15.12 -4.37
CA ALA A 84 7.11 -15.28 -5.81
C ALA A 84 8.33 -14.46 -6.21
N ALA A 85 8.46 -13.24 -5.73
CA ALA A 85 9.63 -12.39 -6.02
C ALA A 85 10.92 -12.98 -5.44
N GLN A 86 10.87 -13.51 -4.23
CA GLN A 86 12.02 -14.15 -3.59
C GLN A 86 12.41 -15.45 -4.26
N ALA A 87 11.46 -16.28 -4.65
CA ALA A 87 11.71 -17.57 -5.30
C ALA A 87 12.27 -17.40 -6.72
N GLY A 88 11.80 -16.41 -7.47
CA GLY A 88 12.19 -16.18 -8.86
C GLY A 88 13.38 -15.24 -9.04
N GLY A 89 13.73 -14.46 -8.03
CA GLY A 89 14.78 -13.45 -8.12
C GLY A 89 14.54 -12.48 -9.28
N ALA A 90 15.58 -12.25 -10.09
CA ALA A 90 15.49 -11.36 -11.26
C ALA A 90 14.59 -11.91 -12.39
N ASN A 91 14.29 -13.21 -12.37
CA ASN A 91 13.46 -13.89 -13.37
C ASN A 91 12.05 -14.20 -12.84
N ALA A 92 11.65 -13.60 -11.73
CA ALA A 92 10.34 -13.83 -11.14
C ALA A 92 9.24 -13.43 -12.13
N VAL A 93 8.30 -14.35 -12.36
CA VAL A 93 7.09 -14.10 -13.15
C VAL A 93 5.94 -13.94 -12.16
N ILE A 94 5.41 -12.74 -12.05
CA ILE A 94 4.35 -12.40 -11.13
C ILE A 94 3.13 -11.96 -11.92
N ASP A 95 1.96 -12.47 -11.56
CA ASP A 95 0.71 -12.11 -12.21
C ASP A 95 0.38 -10.64 -11.95
N GLN A 96 0.18 -9.88 -13.01
CA GLN A 96 -0.20 -8.47 -12.92
C GLN A 96 -1.52 -8.28 -12.17
N ALA A 97 -2.46 -9.21 -12.30
CA ALA A 97 -3.73 -9.16 -11.58
C ALA A 97 -3.52 -9.27 -10.06
N GLU A 98 -2.56 -10.06 -9.61
CA GLU A 98 -2.20 -10.16 -8.19
C GLU A 98 -1.56 -8.87 -7.68
N ILE A 99 -0.71 -8.25 -8.48
CA ILE A 99 -0.10 -6.94 -8.16
C ILE A 99 -1.20 -5.87 -8.05
N ASP A 100 -2.11 -5.84 -8.98
CA ASP A 100 -3.23 -4.88 -8.98
C ASP A 100 -4.13 -5.07 -7.76
N ALA A 101 -4.41 -6.32 -7.39
CA ALA A 101 -5.19 -6.64 -6.20
C ALA A 101 -4.48 -6.21 -4.91
N ALA A 102 -3.17 -6.42 -4.82
CA ALA A 102 -2.37 -5.98 -3.67
C ALA A 102 -2.34 -4.46 -3.57
N ASN A 103 -2.13 -3.77 -4.68
CA ASN A 103 -2.15 -2.30 -4.72
C ASN A 103 -3.52 -1.74 -4.32
N ALA A 104 -4.60 -2.38 -4.76
CA ALA A 104 -5.96 -1.99 -4.38
C ALA A 104 -6.18 -2.15 -2.87
N ALA A 105 -5.72 -3.25 -2.27
CA ALA A 105 -5.84 -3.50 -0.84
C ALA A 105 -5.03 -2.51 -0.01
N VAL A 106 -3.79 -2.23 -0.40
CA VAL A 106 -2.92 -1.23 0.25
C VAL A 106 -3.52 0.17 0.13
N THR A 107 -4.03 0.52 -1.04
CA THR A 107 -4.71 1.81 -1.27
C THR A 107 -5.96 1.95 -0.40
N ALA A 108 -6.74 0.89 -0.26
CA ALA A 108 -7.93 0.87 0.59
C ALA A 108 -7.57 1.15 2.06
N LEU A 109 -6.52 0.52 2.56
CA LEU A 109 -5.99 0.78 3.91
C LEU A 109 -5.55 2.23 4.06
N GLY A 110 -4.71 2.72 3.18
CA GLY A 110 -4.20 4.09 3.21
C GLY A 110 -5.31 5.14 3.12
N THR A 111 -6.28 4.93 2.24
CA THR A 111 -7.44 5.82 2.08
C THR A 111 -8.31 5.83 3.33
N TYR A 112 -8.56 4.66 3.92
CA TYR A 112 -9.32 4.58 5.16
C TYR A 112 -8.64 5.38 6.28
N LEU A 113 -7.35 5.18 6.47
CA LEU A 113 -6.56 5.88 7.49
C LEU A 113 -6.63 7.40 7.30
N THR A 114 -6.36 7.89 6.11
CA THR A 114 -6.36 9.34 5.83
C THR A 114 -7.75 9.96 5.91
N THR A 115 -8.78 9.25 5.47
CA THR A 115 -10.17 9.73 5.51
C THR A 115 -10.69 9.83 6.95
N HIS A 116 -10.26 8.93 7.83
CA HIS A 116 -10.70 8.89 9.23
C HIS A 116 -9.81 9.70 10.18
N GLY A 117 -8.78 10.37 9.67
CA GLY A 117 -8.00 11.35 10.42
C GLY A 117 -6.66 10.89 10.94
N ALA A 118 -6.14 9.78 10.47
CA ALA A 118 -4.77 9.37 10.79
C ALA A 118 -3.77 10.41 10.27
N LYS A 119 -2.81 10.75 11.11
CA LYS A 119 -1.82 11.79 10.83
C LYS A 119 -0.41 11.29 11.08
#